data_13f4179cc7136cc1a443bc65ae1a4b9f
#
_entry.id   13f4179cc7136cc1a443bc65ae1a4b9f
#
_cell.length_a   1.000
_cell.length_b   1.000
_cell.length_c   1.000
_cell.angle_alpha   90.00
_cell.angle_beta   90.00
_cell.angle_gamma   90.00
#
_symmetry.space_group_name_H-M   'P 1'
#
loop_
_entity.id
_entity.type
_entity.pdbx_description
1 polymer ?
#
loop_
_entity_poly.entity_id
_entity_poly.type
_entity_poly.pdbx_seq_one_letter_code
_entity_poly.pdbx_strand_id
1 'polypeptide(L)'
;MIRKTFIDKFEYIASSKQLVDFIIKDTVIKKFKKGDIILKEHFYVQQIPLVVSGIVKVYKEEENGNEVLLYYIKPGESCIMSILAVKKNIPVNIKAIIEEEAELILISKKNLEYISKNFKQWNIFVYSLFNDKFDEVINRIKLLTFSNTEKRILDYLNRIAILTKSNSIYKSHQEIANELGTSREVISRILKKLENQDKIILTHRKIELL
;
A
#
# COMPACT_ATOMS: atom_id res chain seq x y z
N MET A 1 -19.99 24.43 -3.10
CA MET A 1 -18.58 24.17 -2.71
C MET A 1 -18.34 22.65 -2.49
N ILE A 2 -19.06 21.99 -1.61
CA ILE A 2 -18.91 20.54 -1.27
C ILE A 2 -18.95 19.61 -2.49
N ARG A 3 -19.94 19.79 -3.38
CA ARG A 3 -20.13 18.97 -4.58
C ARG A 3 -18.93 19.01 -5.53
N LYS A 4 -18.36 20.19 -5.76
CA LYS A 4 -17.19 20.35 -6.64
C LYS A 4 -15.98 19.61 -6.06
N THR A 5 -15.67 19.84 -4.80
CA THR A 5 -14.55 19.17 -4.10
C THR A 5 -14.73 17.65 -4.08
N PHE A 6 -15.97 17.16 -3.90
CA PHE A 6 -16.26 15.73 -3.93
C PHE A 6 -16.03 15.12 -5.32
N ILE A 7 -16.54 15.77 -6.37
CA ILE A 7 -16.38 15.32 -7.76
C ILE A 7 -14.90 15.28 -8.15
N ASP A 8 -14.14 16.31 -7.79
CA ASP A 8 -12.71 16.41 -8.12
C ASP A 8 -11.85 15.32 -7.43
N LYS A 9 -12.32 14.73 -6.32
CA LYS A 9 -11.56 13.71 -5.56
C LYS A 9 -12.00 12.28 -5.82
N PHE A 10 -13.28 12.05 -6.15
CA PHE A 10 -13.86 10.71 -6.28
C PHE A 10 -14.29 10.44 -7.73
N GLU A 11 -13.33 10.35 -8.64
CA GLU A 11 -13.54 10.23 -10.09
C GLU A 11 -14.52 9.10 -10.47
N TYR A 12 -14.33 7.89 -9.92
CA TYR A 12 -15.22 6.76 -10.22
C TYR A 12 -16.65 6.98 -9.75
N ILE A 13 -16.83 7.56 -8.56
CA ILE A 13 -18.15 7.91 -8.02
C ILE A 13 -18.76 9.06 -8.83
N ALA A 14 -17.93 10.03 -9.21
CA ALA A 14 -18.35 11.22 -9.97
C ALA A 14 -18.86 10.89 -11.38
N SER A 15 -18.49 9.75 -11.94
CA SER A 15 -19.01 9.28 -13.23
C SER A 15 -20.51 8.96 -13.21
N SER A 16 -21.14 8.89 -12.03
CA SER A 16 -22.60 8.74 -11.88
C SER A 16 -23.19 9.91 -11.10
N LYS A 17 -23.87 10.82 -11.81
CA LYS A 17 -24.57 11.94 -11.19
C LYS A 17 -25.56 11.49 -10.12
N GLN A 18 -26.29 10.40 -10.36
CA GLN A 18 -27.27 9.85 -9.41
C GLN A 18 -26.60 9.35 -8.13
N LEU A 19 -25.42 8.71 -8.22
CA LEU A 19 -24.68 8.26 -7.05
C LEU A 19 -24.13 9.45 -6.24
N VAL A 20 -23.59 10.46 -6.93
CA VAL A 20 -23.15 11.72 -6.30
C VAL A 20 -24.31 12.39 -5.56
N ASP A 21 -25.47 12.55 -6.23
CA ASP A 21 -26.65 13.16 -5.63
C ASP A 21 -27.14 12.37 -4.40
N PHE A 22 -27.14 11.05 -4.48
CA PHE A 22 -27.50 10.17 -3.36
C PHE A 22 -26.56 10.34 -2.17
N ILE A 23 -25.24 10.32 -2.41
CA ILE A 23 -24.25 10.47 -1.34
C ILE A 23 -24.34 11.85 -0.69
N ILE A 24 -24.48 12.92 -1.47
CA ILE A 24 -24.45 14.29 -0.95
C ILE A 24 -25.76 14.68 -0.26
N LYS A 25 -26.90 14.11 -0.66
CA LYS A 25 -28.22 14.50 -0.15
C LYS A 25 -28.36 14.29 1.37
N ASP A 26 -27.84 13.18 1.88
CA ASP A 26 -28.05 12.76 3.25
C ASP A 26 -26.74 12.79 4.10
N THR A 27 -25.68 13.41 3.57
CA THR A 27 -24.37 13.42 4.21
C THR A 27 -23.91 14.80 4.62
N VAL A 28 -23.41 14.87 5.86
CA VAL A 28 -22.72 16.07 6.37
C VAL A 28 -21.23 15.77 6.34
N ILE A 29 -20.46 16.71 5.80
CA ILE A 29 -19.00 16.67 5.95
C ILE A 29 -18.70 16.94 7.44
N LYS A 30 -18.02 15.99 8.07
CA LYS A 30 -17.51 16.14 9.42
C LYS A 30 -16.04 16.48 9.41
N LYS A 31 -15.66 17.44 10.24
CA LYS A 31 -14.28 17.82 10.49
C LYS A 31 -13.73 17.03 11.68
N PHE A 32 -12.52 16.57 11.53
CA PHE A 32 -11.80 15.80 12.54
C PHE A 32 -10.42 16.40 12.76
N LYS A 33 -10.00 16.44 14.01
CA LYS A 33 -8.67 16.92 14.39
C LYS A 33 -7.65 15.78 14.40
N LYS A 34 -6.38 16.12 14.27
CA LYS A 34 -5.29 15.15 14.44
C LYS A 34 -5.45 14.41 15.78
N GLY A 35 -5.32 13.08 15.71
CA GLY A 35 -5.48 12.18 16.86
C GLY A 35 -6.90 11.67 17.09
N ASP A 36 -7.92 12.23 16.42
CA ASP A 36 -9.29 11.70 16.54
C ASP A 36 -9.36 10.25 16.03
N ILE A 37 -9.99 9.38 16.82
CA ILE A 37 -10.16 7.96 16.47
C ILE A 37 -11.42 7.81 15.64
N ILE A 38 -11.28 7.25 14.42
CA ILE A 38 -12.40 7.00 13.50
C ILE A 38 -12.88 5.55 13.61
N LEU A 39 -11.95 4.61 13.75
CA LEU A 39 -12.26 3.18 13.90
C LEU A 39 -11.50 2.61 15.09
N LYS A 40 -12.22 1.84 15.92
CA LYS A 40 -11.66 1.09 17.03
C LYS A 40 -11.69 -0.40 16.71
N GLU A 41 -10.61 -1.10 17.04
CA GLU A 41 -10.51 -2.55 16.89
C GLU A 41 -11.59 -3.26 17.72
N HIS A 42 -12.11 -4.36 17.22
CA HIS A 42 -13.18 -5.19 17.80
C HIS A 42 -14.58 -4.53 17.86
N PHE A 43 -14.77 -3.37 17.23
CA PHE A 43 -16.09 -2.74 17.14
C PHE A 43 -16.70 -2.93 15.74
N TYR A 44 -18.05 -3.03 15.72
CA TYR A 44 -18.81 -3.03 14.48
C TYR A 44 -18.84 -1.64 13.85
N VAL A 45 -18.54 -1.57 12.59
CA VAL A 45 -18.56 -0.31 11.82
C VAL A 45 -19.98 0.08 11.50
N GLN A 46 -20.35 1.31 11.86
CA GLN A 46 -21.67 1.88 11.58
C GLN A 46 -21.65 2.83 10.39
N GLN A 47 -20.51 3.42 10.10
CA GLN A 47 -20.33 4.40 9.05
C GLN A 47 -18.99 4.21 8.34
N ILE A 48 -18.98 4.37 7.01
CA ILE A 48 -17.79 4.25 6.17
C ILE A 48 -17.26 5.65 5.87
N PRO A 49 -15.98 5.96 6.16
CA PRO A 49 -15.39 7.25 5.85
C PRO A 49 -15.00 7.35 4.36
N LEU A 50 -15.40 8.41 3.70
CA LEU A 50 -14.81 8.90 2.45
C LEU A 50 -13.95 10.12 2.79
N VAL A 51 -12.66 10.08 2.51
CA VAL A 51 -11.73 11.16 2.85
C VAL A 51 -11.80 12.25 1.78
N VAL A 52 -12.25 13.45 2.17
CA VAL A 52 -12.32 14.62 1.28
C VAL A 52 -11.01 15.42 1.34
N SER A 53 -10.48 15.60 2.57
CA SER A 53 -9.20 16.24 2.81
C SER A 53 -8.52 15.64 4.05
N GLY A 54 -7.22 15.90 4.22
CA GLY A 54 -6.41 15.35 5.31
C GLY A 54 -5.96 13.91 5.08
N ILE A 55 -5.43 13.27 6.12
CA ILE A 55 -4.85 11.94 6.07
C ILE A 55 -5.34 11.12 7.26
N VAL A 56 -5.73 9.87 7.00
CA VAL A 56 -6.11 8.89 8.01
C VAL A 56 -5.07 7.78 8.06
N LYS A 57 -4.48 7.54 9.23
CA LYS A 57 -3.56 6.42 9.49
C LYS A 57 -4.37 5.19 9.88
N VAL A 58 -4.14 4.06 9.19
CA VAL A 58 -4.73 2.76 9.52
C VAL A 58 -3.63 1.83 9.99
N TYR A 59 -3.81 1.27 11.18
CA TYR A 59 -2.82 0.43 11.82
C TYR A 59 -3.47 -0.68 12.63
N LYS A 60 -2.66 -1.67 12.98
CA LYS A 60 -3.02 -2.73 13.92
C LYS A 60 -2.12 -2.62 15.15
N GLU A 61 -2.71 -2.79 16.32
CA GLU A 61 -1.97 -2.89 17.56
C GLU A 61 -1.73 -4.36 17.89
N GLU A 62 -0.48 -4.71 18.18
CA GLU A 62 -0.11 -6.04 18.63
C GLU A 62 -0.28 -6.16 20.14
N GLU A 63 -0.33 -7.40 20.67
CA GLU A 63 -0.50 -7.68 22.11
C GLU A 63 0.57 -7.03 23.00
N ASN A 64 1.76 -6.79 22.44
CA ASN A 64 2.88 -6.12 23.11
C ASN A 64 2.79 -4.59 23.10
N GLY A 65 1.71 -4.02 22.52
CA GLY A 65 1.50 -2.58 22.37
C GLY A 65 2.18 -1.94 21.18
N ASN A 66 2.89 -2.68 20.35
CA ASN A 66 3.49 -2.16 19.12
C ASN A 66 2.42 -1.90 18.06
N GLU A 67 2.55 -0.78 17.35
CA GLU A 67 1.69 -0.43 16.22
C GLU A 67 2.31 -0.88 14.91
N VAL A 68 1.57 -1.65 14.12
CA VAL A 68 1.94 -1.99 12.75
C VAL A 68 1.14 -1.13 11.79
N LEU A 69 1.79 -0.18 11.13
CA LEU A 69 1.18 0.64 10.08
C LEU A 69 0.78 -0.24 8.90
N LEU A 70 -0.51 -0.25 8.57
CA LEU A 70 -1.02 -0.97 7.41
C LEU A 70 -0.98 -0.07 6.16
N TYR A 71 -1.66 1.06 6.21
CA TYR A 71 -1.69 2.04 5.12
C TYR A 71 -2.22 3.40 5.59
N TYR A 72 -2.08 4.41 4.73
CA TYR A 72 -2.77 5.68 4.86
C TYR A 72 -3.94 5.75 3.90
N ILE A 73 -5.02 6.43 4.32
CA ILE A 73 -6.16 6.79 3.46
C ILE A 73 -6.01 8.27 3.12
N LYS A 74 -5.98 8.56 1.83
CA LYS A 74 -5.76 9.89 1.27
C LYS A 74 -7.07 10.48 0.74
N PRO A 75 -7.12 11.79 0.40
CA PRO A 75 -8.27 12.37 -0.28
C PRO A 75 -8.64 11.60 -1.55
N GLY A 76 -9.93 11.28 -1.71
CA GLY A 76 -10.45 10.45 -2.79
C GLY A 76 -10.50 8.95 -2.45
N GLU A 77 -10.05 8.55 -1.27
CA GLU A 77 -10.04 7.15 -0.84
C GLU A 77 -11.03 6.89 0.31
N SER A 78 -11.18 5.61 0.65
CA SER A 78 -11.98 5.10 1.76
C SER A 78 -11.25 3.96 2.48
N CYS A 79 -11.75 3.60 3.66
CA CYS A 79 -11.20 2.47 4.42
C CYS A 79 -11.76 1.14 3.90
N ILE A 80 -10.96 0.39 3.14
CA ILE A 80 -11.34 -0.93 2.61
C ILE A 80 -11.75 -1.89 3.72
N MET A 81 -11.02 -1.91 4.83
CA MET A 81 -11.31 -2.81 5.95
C MET A 81 -12.67 -2.51 6.58
N SER A 82 -13.06 -1.23 6.66
CA SER A 82 -14.38 -0.85 7.16
C SER A 82 -15.49 -1.25 6.19
N ILE A 83 -15.30 -1.10 4.88
CA ILE A 83 -16.25 -1.55 3.85
C ILE A 83 -16.47 -3.07 3.93
N LEU A 84 -15.39 -3.85 4.06
CA LEU A 84 -15.47 -5.30 4.20
C LEU A 84 -16.15 -5.72 5.50
N ALA A 85 -15.81 -5.09 6.62
CA ALA A 85 -16.40 -5.39 7.92
C ALA A 85 -17.91 -5.17 7.92
N VAL A 86 -18.38 -4.08 7.31
CA VAL A 86 -19.83 -3.84 7.13
C VAL A 86 -20.47 -4.89 6.26
N LYS A 87 -19.87 -5.21 5.09
CA LYS A 87 -20.42 -6.22 4.15
C LYS A 87 -20.50 -7.62 4.77
N LYS A 88 -19.50 -8.01 5.56
CA LYS A 88 -19.45 -9.31 6.23
C LYS A 88 -20.19 -9.33 7.57
N ASN A 89 -20.63 -8.16 8.05
CA ASN A 89 -21.22 -7.98 9.38
C ASN A 89 -20.33 -8.53 10.52
N ILE A 90 -19.04 -8.19 10.47
CA ILE A 90 -18.03 -8.56 11.46
C ILE A 90 -17.39 -7.30 12.07
N PRO A 91 -16.85 -7.38 13.31
CA PRO A 91 -16.07 -6.28 13.86
C PRO A 91 -14.78 -6.07 13.05
N VAL A 92 -14.27 -4.83 13.06
CA VAL A 92 -12.97 -4.53 12.47
C VAL A 92 -11.84 -5.01 13.38
N ASN A 93 -10.73 -5.41 12.78
CA ASN A 93 -9.51 -5.82 13.47
C ASN A 93 -8.36 -4.82 13.26
N ILE A 94 -8.71 -3.56 13.07
CA ILE A 94 -7.77 -2.44 12.84
C ILE A 94 -8.22 -1.21 13.61
N LYS A 95 -7.27 -0.31 13.85
CA LYS A 95 -7.53 1.05 14.33
C LYS A 95 -7.34 2.04 13.20
N ALA A 96 -8.10 3.15 13.21
CA ALA A 96 -7.91 4.26 12.31
C ALA A 96 -7.98 5.58 13.08
N ILE A 97 -6.96 6.42 12.89
CA ILE A 97 -6.84 7.74 13.51
C ILE A 97 -6.58 8.81 12.46
N ILE A 98 -6.95 10.03 12.77
CA ILE A 98 -6.61 11.19 11.95
C ILE A 98 -5.13 11.53 12.15
N GLU A 99 -4.35 11.42 11.08
CA GLU A 99 -2.93 11.80 11.08
C GLU A 99 -2.74 13.29 10.78
N GLU A 100 -3.54 13.82 9.86
CA GLU A 100 -3.63 15.25 9.53
C GLU A 100 -5.09 15.66 9.58
N GLU A 101 -5.40 16.88 10.06
CA GLU A 101 -6.76 17.41 10.11
C GLU A 101 -7.54 17.09 8.84
N ALA A 102 -8.71 16.48 8.99
CA ALA A 102 -9.42 15.85 7.89
C ALA A 102 -10.90 16.23 7.83
N GLU A 103 -11.39 16.28 6.61
CA GLU A 103 -12.83 16.36 6.32
C GLU A 103 -13.28 15.01 5.73
N LEU A 104 -14.27 14.40 6.37
CA LEU A 104 -14.80 13.10 5.99
C LEU A 104 -16.30 13.18 5.68
N ILE A 105 -16.70 12.46 4.65
CA ILE A 105 -18.10 12.09 4.43
C ILE A 105 -18.31 10.70 5.02
N LEU A 106 -19.32 10.56 5.88
CA LEU A 106 -19.61 9.31 6.56
C LEU A 106 -20.86 8.67 5.97
N ILE A 107 -20.68 7.54 5.27
CA ILE A 107 -21.77 6.76 4.67
C ILE A 107 -22.26 5.75 5.69
N SER A 108 -23.56 5.78 6.05
CA SER A 108 -24.15 4.81 6.95
C SER A 108 -24.15 3.38 6.36
N LYS A 109 -24.17 2.36 7.23
CA LYS A 109 -24.31 0.95 6.82
C LYS A 109 -25.48 0.74 5.86
N LYS A 110 -26.65 1.30 6.17
CA LYS A 110 -27.86 1.23 5.33
C LYS A 110 -27.63 1.82 3.92
N ASN A 111 -27.03 3.00 3.87
CA ASN A 111 -26.74 3.65 2.60
C ASN A 111 -25.68 2.89 1.81
N LEU A 112 -24.65 2.33 2.46
CA LEU A 112 -23.65 1.49 1.82
C LEU A 112 -24.26 0.24 1.16
N GLU A 113 -25.19 -0.43 1.85
CA GLU A 113 -25.90 -1.60 1.30
C GLU A 113 -26.68 -1.21 0.05
N TYR A 114 -27.42 -0.11 0.10
CA TYR A 114 -28.16 0.41 -1.04
C TYR A 114 -27.25 0.80 -2.21
N ILE A 115 -26.20 1.57 -1.95
CA ILE A 115 -25.22 2.03 -2.96
C ILE A 115 -24.54 0.81 -3.63
N SER A 116 -24.07 -0.15 -2.83
CA SER A 116 -23.38 -1.33 -3.36
C SER A 116 -24.25 -2.18 -4.27
N LYS A 117 -25.58 -2.20 -4.05
CA LYS A 117 -26.53 -2.97 -4.82
C LYS A 117 -26.96 -2.25 -6.11
N ASN A 118 -27.06 -0.92 -6.05
CA ASN A 118 -27.74 -0.15 -7.12
C ASN A 118 -26.77 0.61 -8.03
N PHE A 119 -25.49 0.78 -7.63
CA PHE A 119 -24.55 1.60 -8.40
C PHE A 119 -23.24 0.82 -8.69
N LYS A 120 -23.06 0.43 -9.94
CA LYS A 120 -21.83 -0.24 -10.39
C LYS A 120 -20.58 0.62 -10.19
N GLN A 121 -20.71 1.94 -10.26
CA GLN A 121 -19.62 2.90 -10.07
C GLN A 121 -19.02 2.83 -8.65
N TRP A 122 -19.86 2.58 -7.65
CA TRP A 122 -19.39 2.29 -6.30
C TRP A 122 -18.53 1.02 -6.26
N ASN A 123 -18.98 -0.04 -6.92
CA ASN A 123 -18.21 -1.29 -6.92
C ASN A 123 -16.88 -1.13 -7.67
N ILE A 124 -16.86 -0.38 -8.78
CA ILE A 124 -15.62 -0.04 -9.49
C ILE A 124 -14.68 0.74 -8.56
N PHE A 125 -15.20 1.75 -7.85
CA PHE A 125 -14.43 2.51 -6.86
C PHE A 125 -13.83 1.59 -5.78
N VAL A 126 -14.61 0.68 -5.23
CA VAL A 126 -14.12 -0.27 -4.20
C VAL A 126 -13.05 -1.20 -4.78
N TYR A 127 -13.21 -1.68 -6.02
CA TYR A 127 -12.20 -2.51 -6.67
C TYR A 127 -10.91 -1.73 -6.96
N SER A 128 -10.99 -0.47 -7.37
CA SER A 128 -9.79 0.35 -7.56
C SER A 128 -9.03 0.54 -6.24
N LEU A 129 -9.72 0.83 -5.13
CA LEU A 129 -9.10 0.91 -3.81
C LEU A 129 -8.37 -0.38 -3.41
N PHE A 130 -8.98 -1.55 -3.70
CA PHE A 130 -8.35 -2.83 -3.46
C PHE A 130 -7.09 -3.01 -4.29
N ASN A 131 -7.18 -2.73 -5.59
CA ASN A 131 -6.04 -2.84 -6.49
C ASN A 131 -4.87 -1.97 -6.03
N ASP A 132 -5.15 -0.70 -5.72
CA ASP A 132 -4.12 0.24 -5.28
C ASP A 132 -3.43 -0.22 -3.98
N LYS A 133 -4.21 -0.70 -3.00
CA LYS A 133 -3.64 -1.22 -1.74
C LYS A 133 -2.90 -2.55 -1.95
N PHE A 134 -3.36 -3.40 -2.84
CA PHE A 134 -2.66 -4.63 -3.21
C PHE A 134 -1.32 -4.32 -3.88
N ASP A 135 -1.28 -3.36 -4.80
CA ASP A 135 -0.04 -2.91 -5.43
C ASP A 135 0.93 -2.29 -4.41
N GLU A 136 0.44 -1.50 -3.44
CA GLU A 136 1.26 -1.00 -2.34
C GLU A 136 1.92 -2.15 -1.55
N VAL A 137 1.17 -3.21 -1.22
CA VAL A 137 1.68 -4.40 -0.50
C VAL A 137 2.72 -5.13 -1.34
N ILE A 138 2.44 -5.39 -2.62
CA ILE A 138 3.38 -6.04 -3.55
C ILE A 138 4.69 -5.24 -3.64
N ASN A 139 4.60 -3.91 -3.74
CA ASN A 139 5.78 -3.07 -3.80
C ASN A 139 6.59 -3.07 -2.50
N ARG A 140 5.94 -3.11 -1.33
CA ARG A 140 6.64 -3.29 -0.04
C ARG A 140 7.35 -4.64 0.05
N ILE A 141 6.69 -5.73 -0.36
CA ILE A 141 7.31 -7.06 -0.41
C ILE A 141 8.53 -7.05 -1.33
N LYS A 142 8.41 -6.44 -2.53
CA LYS A 142 9.55 -6.28 -3.44
C LYS A 142 10.71 -5.54 -2.76
N LEU A 143 10.45 -4.41 -2.11
CA LEU A 143 11.50 -3.64 -1.41
C LEU A 143 12.18 -4.46 -0.31
N LEU A 144 11.42 -5.17 0.53
CA LEU A 144 11.96 -6.01 1.59
C LEU A 144 12.79 -7.19 1.03
N THR A 145 12.30 -7.81 -0.03
CA THR A 145 12.99 -8.94 -0.67
C THR A 145 14.26 -8.48 -1.36
N PHE A 146 14.24 -7.33 -2.05
CA PHE A 146 15.38 -6.85 -2.82
C PHE A 146 16.47 -6.21 -1.98
N SER A 147 16.15 -5.46 -0.92
CA SER A 147 17.17 -4.88 -0.04
C SER A 147 17.99 -5.98 0.65
N ASN A 148 17.33 -7.05 1.08
CA ASN A 148 18.02 -8.19 1.67
C ASN A 148 18.85 -8.96 0.62
N THR A 149 18.33 -9.12 -0.61
CA THR A 149 19.02 -9.85 -1.69
C THR A 149 20.21 -9.06 -2.24
N GLU A 150 20.12 -7.72 -2.35
CA GLU A 150 21.26 -6.86 -2.74
C GLU A 150 22.43 -7.03 -1.75
N LYS A 151 22.14 -6.94 -0.46
CA LYS A 151 23.17 -7.16 0.57
C LYS A 151 23.74 -8.57 0.49
N ARG A 152 22.91 -9.59 0.35
CA ARG A 152 23.36 -10.99 0.20
C ARG A 152 24.26 -11.19 -1.01
N ILE A 153 23.97 -10.53 -2.13
CA ILE A 153 24.81 -10.61 -3.34
C ILE A 153 26.14 -9.90 -3.10
N LEU A 154 26.16 -8.71 -2.51
CA LEU A 154 27.40 -7.99 -2.18
C LEU A 154 28.26 -8.80 -1.19
N ASP A 155 27.67 -9.31 -0.11
CA ASP A 155 28.37 -10.12 0.88
C ASP A 155 28.97 -11.40 0.23
N TYR A 156 28.22 -12.00 -0.70
CA TYR A 156 28.69 -13.16 -1.46
C TYR A 156 29.87 -12.80 -2.37
N LEU A 157 29.81 -11.71 -3.14
CA LEU A 157 30.89 -11.24 -4.01
C LEU A 157 32.14 -10.90 -3.20
N ASN A 158 31.99 -10.19 -2.08
CA ASN A 158 33.09 -9.87 -1.16
C ASN A 158 33.74 -11.12 -0.58
N ARG A 159 32.94 -12.13 -0.21
CA ARG A 159 33.48 -13.40 0.29
C ARG A 159 34.33 -14.11 -0.76
N ILE A 160 33.88 -14.14 -2.03
CA ILE A 160 34.67 -14.74 -3.12
C ILE A 160 35.95 -13.97 -3.32
N ALA A 161 35.90 -12.62 -3.37
CA ALA A 161 37.09 -11.79 -3.55
C ALA A 161 38.14 -12.06 -2.46
N ILE A 162 37.72 -12.18 -1.20
CA ILE A 162 38.60 -12.51 -0.09
C ILE A 162 39.22 -13.92 -0.27
N LEU A 163 38.41 -14.92 -0.62
CA LEU A 163 38.87 -16.30 -0.81
C LEU A 163 39.83 -16.45 -1.98
N THR A 164 39.57 -15.75 -3.10
CA THR A 164 40.40 -15.83 -4.31
C THR A 164 41.55 -14.82 -4.31
N LYS A 165 41.60 -13.91 -3.33
CA LYS A 165 42.54 -12.78 -3.27
C LYS A 165 42.50 -11.94 -4.55
N SER A 166 41.32 -11.80 -5.15
CA SER A 166 41.07 -11.09 -6.39
C SER A 166 39.73 -10.41 -6.39
N ASN A 167 39.67 -9.15 -6.79
CA ASN A 167 38.41 -8.41 -6.99
C ASN A 167 37.67 -8.86 -8.25
N SER A 168 38.27 -9.69 -9.10
CA SER A 168 37.68 -10.19 -10.34
C SER A 168 37.05 -11.57 -10.12
N ILE A 169 35.73 -11.62 -10.29
CA ILE A 169 34.91 -12.82 -10.06
C ILE A 169 34.40 -13.34 -11.39
N TYR A 170 34.79 -14.58 -11.73
CA TYR A 170 34.45 -15.25 -12.99
C TYR A 170 33.30 -16.24 -12.75
N LYS A 171 32.08 -15.72 -12.56
CA LYS A 171 30.85 -16.52 -12.40
C LYS A 171 29.73 -15.97 -13.27
N SER A 172 28.97 -16.87 -13.82
CA SER A 172 27.74 -16.51 -14.54
C SER A 172 26.63 -16.10 -13.55
N HIS A 173 25.69 -15.29 -14.03
CA HIS A 173 24.51 -14.93 -13.22
C HIS A 173 23.70 -16.15 -12.79
N GLN A 174 23.71 -17.24 -13.59
CA GLN A 174 23.02 -18.49 -13.25
C GLN A 174 23.72 -19.23 -12.10
N GLU A 175 25.05 -19.29 -12.08
CA GLU A 175 25.81 -19.91 -10.99
C GLU A 175 25.57 -19.15 -9.68
N ILE A 176 25.62 -17.82 -9.71
CA ILE A 176 25.33 -16.98 -8.54
C ILE A 176 23.88 -17.20 -8.07
N ALA A 177 22.94 -17.29 -9.01
CA ALA A 177 21.53 -17.55 -8.68
C ALA A 177 21.34 -18.89 -7.97
N ASN A 178 21.96 -19.94 -8.47
CA ASN A 178 21.90 -21.29 -7.88
C ASN A 178 22.51 -21.30 -6.47
N GLU A 179 23.66 -20.67 -6.27
CA GLU A 179 24.35 -20.63 -4.98
C GLU A 179 23.61 -19.77 -3.92
N LEU A 180 22.89 -18.74 -4.36
CA LEU A 180 22.12 -17.86 -3.47
C LEU A 180 20.64 -18.26 -3.32
N GLY A 181 20.20 -19.31 -4.02
CA GLY A 181 18.81 -19.80 -3.96
C GLY A 181 17.80 -18.75 -4.51
N THR A 182 18.14 -18.14 -5.65
CA THR A 182 17.30 -17.12 -6.31
C THR A 182 17.26 -17.32 -7.83
N SER A 183 16.54 -16.48 -8.57
CA SER A 183 16.49 -16.60 -10.03
C SER A 183 17.60 -15.79 -10.71
N ARG A 184 17.98 -16.22 -11.92
CA ARG A 184 18.96 -15.51 -12.77
C ARG A 184 18.54 -14.07 -13.06
N GLU A 185 17.24 -13.85 -13.29
CA GLU A 185 16.67 -12.53 -13.57
C GLU A 185 16.88 -11.57 -12.40
N VAL A 186 16.68 -12.07 -11.16
CA VAL A 186 16.92 -11.30 -9.92
C VAL A 186 18.38 -10.93 -9.81
N ILE A 187 19.31 -11.88 -10.01
CA ILE A 187 20.76 -11.61 -9.99
C ILE A 187 21.12 -10.57 -11.05
N SER A 188 20.68 -10.75 -12.30
CA SER A 188 21.00 -9.84 -13.42
C SER A 188 20.58 -8.41 -13.13
N ARG A 189 19.36 -8.23 -12.59
CA ARG A 189 18.82 -6.91 -12.25
C ARG A 189 19.59 -6.26 -11.10
N ILE A 190 19.92 -7.02 -10.05
CA ILE A 190 20.65 -6.47 -8.90
C ILE A 190 22.10 -6.13 -9.27
N LEU A 191 22.78 -6.98 -10.02
CA LEU A 191 24.13 -6.68 -10.50
C LEU A 191 24.13 -5.40 -11.36
N LYS A 192 23.15 -5.23 -12.26
CA LYS A 192 23.02 -3.99 -13.03
C LYS A 192 22.75 -2.77 -12.15
N LYS A 193 21.99 -2.91 -11.06
CA LYS A 193 21.80 -1.84 -10.07
C LYS A 193 23.09 -1.50 -9.34
N LEU A 194 23.86 -2.50 -8.93
CA LEU A 194 25.16 -2.32 -8.26
C LEU A 194 26.17 -1.64 -9.19
N GLU A 195 26.18 -1.98 -10.49
CA GLU A 195 26.99 -1.30 -11.50
C GLU A 195 26.58 0.18 -11.63
N ASN A 196 25.29 0.49 -11.70
CA ASN A 196 24.80 1.88 -11.72
C ASN A 196 25.08 2.67 -10.45
N GLN A 197 25.46 2.00 -9.37
CA GLN A 197 25.88 2.60 -8.08
C GLN A 197 27.42 2.67 -7.94
N ASP A 198 28.16 2.38 -9.01
CA ASP A 198 29.63 2.35 -9.04
C ASP A 198 30.25 1.44 -7.97
N LYS A 199 29.56 0.33 -7.61
CA LYS A 199 30.06 -0.68 -6.66
C LYS A 199 30.76 -1.83 -7.34
N ILE A 200 30.42 -2.10 -8.61
CA ILE A 200 30.99 -3.17 -9.43
C ILE A 200 31.06 -2.73 -10.88
N ILE A 201 31.91 -3.42 -11.65
CA ILE A 201 31.94 -3.33 -13.13
C ILE A 201 31.54 -4.69 -13.69
N LEU A 202 30.59 -4.69 -14.62
CA LEU A 202 30.15 -5.89 -15.33
C LEU A 202 30.78 -5.94 -16.71
N THR A 203 31.51 -7.02 -17.01
CA THR A 203 32.00 -7.33 -18.33
C THR A 203 31.60 -8.74 -18.74
N HIS A 204 31.92 -9.19 -19.96
CA HIS A 204 31.54 -10.52 -20.40
C HIS A 204 32.10 -11.59 -19.45
N ARG A 205 31.22 -12.28 -18.71
CA ARG A 205 31.52 -13.33 -17.72
C ARG A 205 32.44 -12.92 -16.57
N LYS A 206 32.60 -11.62 -16.29
CA LYS A 206 33.43 -11.11 -15.20
C LYS A 206 32.66 -10.03 -14.43
N ILE A 207 32.70 -10.11 -13.12
CA ILE A 207 32.21 -9.09 -12.18
C ILE A 207 33.45 -8.58 -11.43
N GLU A 208 33.69 -7.29 -11.43
CA GLU A 208 34.81 -6.68 -10.73
C GLU A 208 34.28 -5.78 -9.60
N LEU A 209 34.76 -6.01 -8.38
CA LEU A 209 34.46 -5.17 -7.21
C LEU A 209 35.33 -3.91 -7.25
N LEU A 210 34.72 -2.75 -7.00
CA LEU A 210 35.37 -1.44 -6.91
C LEU A 210 35.74 -1.06 -5.48
#